data_785aa4780f9566d981b01ef0688d0ded
#
_entry.id   785aa4780f9566d981b01ef0688d0ded
#
_cell.length_a   1.000
_cell.length_b   1.000
_cell.length_c   1.000
_cell.angle_alpha   90.00
_cell.angle_beta   90.00
_cell.angle_gamma   90.00
#
_symmetry.space_group_name_H-M   'P 1'
#
loop_
_entity.id
_entity.type
_entity.pdbx_description
1 polymer ?
#
loop_
_entity_poly.entity_id
_entity_poly.type
_entity_poly.pdbx_seq_one_letter_code
_entity_poly.pdbx_strand_id
1 'polypeptide(L)'
;MKKLFLFVSLLFFIQISLGQENPRPKVGLVLSGGGAKGLAHIGVLKVIDSLGIKVDYVAGTSMGAIVGGLYASGYNAEQLDSIFSNVDVDALLQDYTPRGSKSFYEKRNDEIYALTLPFNKFKLGLPSGLSKGLYNFNLLSSLTQHVSHVRDFKQLPIPFLCIATDAETGEKVVLDSGVLAQNMIAS
;
A
#
# COMPACT_ATOMS: atom_id res chain seq x y z
N MET A 1 -54.41 -29.54 21.48
CA MET A 1 -53.09 -29.50 22.12
C MET A 1 -52.00 -30.13 21.28
N LYS A 2 -52.13 -31.37 20.77
CA LYS A 2 -51.08 -32.04 19.95
C LYS A 2 -50.71 -31.27 18.68
N LYS A 3 -51.66 -30.69 17.94
CA LYS A 3 -51.39 -29.90 16.71
C LYS A 3 -50.63 -28.57 16.99
N LEU A 4 -50.93 -27.93 18.12
CA LEU A 4 -50.23 -26.71 18.55
C LEU A 4 -48.79 -27.01 18.94
N PHE A 5 -48.54 -28.14 19.63
CA PHE A 5 -47.21 -28.59 20.01
C PHE A 5 -46.36 -28.92 18.78
N LEU A 6 -46.95 -29.55 17.77
CA LEU A 6 -46.27 -29.88 16.51
C LEU A 6 -45.90 -28.63 15.70
N PHE A 7 -46.80 -27.63 15.70
CA PHE A 7 -46.54 -26.35 15.03
C PHE A 7 -45.43 -25.54 15.72
N VAL A 8 -45.43 -25.49 17.07
CA VAL A 8 -44.36 -24.83 17.83
C VAL A 8 -43.03 -25.55 17.67
N SER A 9 -43.02 -26.89 17.67
CA SER A 9 -41.81 -27.70 17.41
C SER A 9 -41.26 -27.45 16.00
N LEU A 10 -42.11 -27.34 14.98
CA LEU A 10 -41.70 -27.05 13.61
C LEU A 10 -41.10 -25.65 13.47
N LEU A 11 -41.67 -24.63 14.12
CA LEU A 11 -41.13 -23.30 14.21
C LEU A 11 -39.74 -23.26 14.86
N PHE A 12 -39.54 -24.02 15.90
CA PHE A 12 -38.25 -24.13 16.60
C PHE A 12 -37.17 -24.75 15.73
N PHE A 13 -37.50 -25.79 14.92
CA PHE A 13 -36.59 -26.38 13.96
C PHE A 13 -36.20 -25.43 12.84
N ILE A 14 -37.12 -24.60 12.35
CA ILE A 14 -36.82 -23.59 11.31
C ILE A 14 -35.84 -22.55 11.84
N GLN A 15 -35.92 -22.11 13.08
CA GLN A 15 -35.00 -21.15 13.69
C GLN A 15 -33.57 -21.70 13.81
N ILE A 16 -33.42 -23.00 14.08
CA ILE A 16 -32.09 -23.65 14.17
C ILE A 16 -31.41 -23.75 12.79
N SER A 17 -32.18 -23.96 11.71
CA SER A 17 -31.66 -24.03 10.35
C SER A 17 -31.17 -22.69 9.79
N LEU A 18 -31.66 -21.56 10.29
CA LEU A 18 -31.30 -20.23 9.85
C LEU A 18 -30.04 -19.67 10.56
N GLY A 19 -29.54 -20.34 11.58
CA GLY A 19 -28.45 -19.84 12.45
C GLY A 19 -27.05 -20.36 12.13
N GLN A 20 -26.87 -21.20 11.11
CA GLN A 20 -25.54 -21.72 10.74
C GLN A 20 -24.95 -20.97 9.55
N GLU A 21 -24.71 -19.67 9.68
CA GLU A 21 -23.67 -19.05 8.86
C GLU A 21 -22.32 -19.61 9.33
N ASN A 22 -21.74 -20.49 8.53
CA ASN A 22 -20.35 -20.91 8.71
C ASN A 22 -19.47 -19.77 8.15
N PRO A 23 -18.96 -18.85 8.96
CA PRO A 23 -18.23 -17.72 8.45
C PRO A 23 -16.98 -18.25 7.75
N ARG A 24 -16.80 -17.91 6.46
CA ARG A 24 -15.59 -18.29 5.74
C ARG A 24 -14.36 -17.77 6.51
N PRO A 25 -13.24 -18.49 6.48
CA PRO A 25 -11.99 -18.00 7.04
C PRO A 25 -11.63 -16.64 6.42
N LYS A 26 -11.21 -15.67 7.25
CA LYS A 26 -10.71 -14.40 6.78
C LYS A 26 -9.29 -14.56 6.23
N VAL A 27 -9.02 -13.95 5.08
CA VAL A 27 -7.72 -13.99 4.42
C VAL A 27 -7.01 -12.67 4.63
N GLY A 28 -5.87 -12.70 5.32
CA GLY A 28 -4.94 -11.57 5.45
C GLY A 28 -3.77 -11.76 4.50
N LEU A 29 -3.43 -10.73 3.72
CA LEU A 29 -2.30 -10.71 2.81
C LEU A 29 -1.19 -9.85 3.39
N VAL A 30 0.03 -10.40 3.48
CA VAL A 30 1.21 -9.67 3.97
C VAL A 30 2.25 -9.62 2.85
N LEU A 31 2.58 -8.42 2.40
CA LEU A 31 3.49 -8.17 1.29
C LEU A 31 4.80 -7.57 1.80
N SER A 32 5.92 -8.26 1.57
CA SER A 32 7.23 -7.83 2.01
C SER A 32 7.81 -6.71 1.13
N GLY A 33 8.80 -6.00 1.65
CA GLY A 33 9.66 -5.15 0.87
C GLY A 33 10.59 -5.95 -0.05
N GLY A 34 11.37 -5.25 -0.86
CA GLY A 34 12.36 -5.88 -1.74
C GLY A 34 12.74 -5.06 -2.97
N GLY A 35 12.43 -3.76 -3.00
CA GLY A 35 12.65 -2.91 -4.17
C GLY A 35 11.93 -3.47 -5.39
N ALA A 36 12.56 -3.48 -6.56
CA ALA A 36 11.97 -4.00 -7.81
C ALA A 36 11.46 -5.46 -7.70
N LYS A 37 12.11 -6.28 -6.86
CA LYS A 37 11.68 -7.68 -6.64
C LYS A 37 10.28 -7.78 -6.02
N GLY A 38 9.85 -6.76 -5.29
CA GLY A 38 8.49 -6.71 -4.71
C GLY A 38 7.38 -6.63 -5.76
N LEU A 39 7.68 -6.31 -7.02
CA LEU A 39 6.70 -6.37 -8.11
C LEU A 39 6.24 -7.83 -8.39
N ALA A 40 7.00 -8.83 -7.96
CA ALA A 40 6.56 -10.23 -8.02
C ALA A 40 5.25 -10.49 -7.24
N HIS A 41 4.92 -9.62 -6.27
CA HIS A 41 3.62 -9.69 -5.59
C HIS A 41 2.44 -9.57 -6.55
N ILE A 42 2.58 -8.81 -7.64
CA ILE A 42 1.53 -8.66 -8.66
C ILE A 42 1.19 -10.01 -9.30
N GLY A 43 2.20 -10.85 -9.57
CA GLY A 43 1.98 -12.20 -10.07
C GLY A 43 1.16 -13.08 -9.12
N VAL A 44 1.42 -12.96 -7.80
CA VAL A 44 0.64 -13.66 -6.77
C VAL A 44 -0.79 -13.12 -6.71
N LEU A 45 -0.97 -11.79 -6.78
CA LEU A 45 -2.29 -11.16 -6.79
C LEU A 45 -3.12 -11.60 -8.01
N LYS A 46 -2.51 -11.77 -9.19
CA LYS A 46 -3.20 -12.31 -10.38
C LYS A 46 -3.79 -13.70 -10.11
N VAL A 47 -3.04 -14.56 -9.41
CA VAL A 47 -3.55 -15.89 -9.04
C VAL A 47 -4.69 -15.77 -8.02
N ILE A 48 -4.55 -14.92 -7.00
CA ILE A 48 -5.59 -14.67 -6.00
C ILE A 48 -6.88 -14.19 -6.67
N ASP A 49 -6.77 -13.20 -7.56
CA ASP A 49 -7.90 -12.64 -8.29
C ASP A 49 -8.55 -13.70 -9.22
N SER A 50 -7.73 -14.48 -9.94
CA SER A 50 -8.22 -15.52 -10.85
C SER A 50 -8.98 -16.65 -10.14
N LEU A 51 -8.60 -16.96 -8.90
CA LEU A 51 -9.27 -17.93 -8.06
C LEU A 51 -10.49 -17.35 -7.31
N GLY A 52 -10.76 -16.06 -7.45
CA GLY A 52 -11.86 -15.39 -6.74
C GLY A 52 -11.68 -15.39 -5.22
N ILE A 53 -10.43 -15.45 -4.74
CA ILE A 53 -10.14 -15.45 -3.31
C ILE A 53 -10.36 -14.03 -2.77
N LYS A 54 -11.34 -13.87 -1.90
CA LYS A 54 -11.58 -12.58 -1.25
C LYS A 54 -10.54 -12.32 -0.17
N VAL A 55 -9.72 -11.31 -0.39
CA VAL A 55 -8.79 -10.77 0.62
C VAL A 55 -9.56 -9.84 1.56
N ASP A 56 -9.39 -10.02 2.87
CA ASP A 56 -10.07 -9.25 3.90
C ASP A 56 -9.18 -8.18 4.55
N TYR A 57 -7.87 -8.35 4.52
CA TYR A 57 -6.88 -7.43 5.08
C TYR A 57 -5.60 -7.46 4.27
N VAL A 58 -4.97 -6.30 4.12
CA VAL A 58 -3.66 -6.19 3.48
C VAL A 58 -2.69 -5.46 4.41
N ALA A 59 -1.50 -6.02 4.57
CA ALA A 59 -0.37 -5.36 5.23
C ALA A 59 0.83 -5.35 4.29
N GLY A 60 1.59 -4.25 4.29
CA GLY A 60 2.74 -4.12 3.39
C GLY A 60 3.93 -3.38 4.00
N THR A 61 5.11 -3.61 3.42
CA THR A 61 6.32 -2.85 3.74
C THR A 61 7.05 -2.50 2.44
N SER A 62 7.52 -1.25 2.29
CA SER A 62 8.27 -0.77 1.11
C SER A 62 7.48 -1.03 -0.20
N MET A 63 8.04 -1.73 -1.19
CA MET A 63 7.32 -2.09 -2.41
C MET A 63 6.04 -2.87 -2.12
N GLY A 64 6.02 -3.71 -1.07
CA GLY A 64 4.80 -4.39 -0.63
C GLY A 64 3.74 -3.44 -0.07
N ALA A 65 4.13 -2.28 0.50
CA ALA A 65 3.20 -1.23 0.90
C ALA A 65 2.61 -0.52 -0.34
N ILE A 66 3.42 -0.30 -1.37
CA ILE A 66 2.98 0.33 -2.63
C ILE A 66 1.98 -0.58 -3.36
N VAL A 67 2.39 -1.81 -3.65
CA VAL A 67 1.53 -2.79 -4.34
C VAL A 67 0.28 -3.10 -3.52
N GLY A 68 0.45 -3.35 -2.21
CA GLY A 68 -0.64 -3.67 -1.29
C GLY A 68 -1.60 -2.51 -1.06
N GLY A 69 -1.09 -1.27 -0.94
CA GLY A 69 -1.90 -0.08 -0.76
C GLY A 69 -2.73 0.26 -2.00
N LEU A 70 -2.16 0.09 -3.21
CA LEU A 70 -2.91 0.22 -4.45
C LEU A 70 -3.98 -0.87 -4.58
N TYR A 71 -3.64 -2.12 -4.30
CA TYR A 71 -4.62 -3.21 -4.30
C TYR A 71 -5.74 -2.98 -3.28
N ALA A 72 -5.39 -2.55 -2.07
CA ALA A 72 -6.35 -2.21 -1.02
C ALA A 72 -7.24 -1.01 -1.37
N SER A 73 -6.75 -0.08 -2.20
CA SER A 73 -7.52 1.06 -2.70
C SER A 73 -8.52 0.70 -3.80
N GLY A 74 -8.51 -0.55 -4.31
CA GLY A 74 -9.50 -1.05 -5.27
C GLY A 74 -8.95 -1.42 -6.64
N TYR A 75 -7.64 -1.32 -6.88
CA TYR A 75 -7.04 -1.85 -8.11
C TYR A 75 -7.02 -3.37 -8.08
N ASN A 76 -7.31 -4.00 -9.20
CA ASN A 76 -7.08 -5.43 -9.39
C ASN A 76 -5.64 -5.70 -9.91
N ALA A 77 -5.22 -6.95 -9.89
CA ALA A 77 -3.86 -7.34 -10.24
C ALA A 77 -3.51 -7.02 -11.72
N GLU A 78 -4.45 -7.11 -12.65
CA GLU A 78 -4.22 -6.76 -14.07
C GLU A 78 -4.00 -5.26 -14.25
N GLN A 79 -4.73 -4.43 -13.51
CA GLN A 79 -4.53 -2.98 -13.51
C GLN A 79 -3.16 -2.62 -12.92
N LEU A 80 -2.75 -3.28 -11.83
CA LEU A 80 -1.43 -3.09 -11.23
C LEU A 80 -0.33 -3.50 -12.21
N ASP A 81 -0.46 -4.63 -12.88
CA ASP A 81 0.49 -5.07 -13.90
C ASP A 81 0.62 -4.05 -15.03
N SER A 82 -0.50 -3.55 -15.53
CA SER A 82 -0.51 -2.50 -16.55
C SER A 82 0.18 -1.21 -16.09
N ILE A 83 -0.08 -0.77 -14.84
CA ILE A 83 0.54 0.43 -14.27
C ILE A 83 2.05 0.24 -14.20
N PHE A 84 2.53 -0.83 -13.56
CA PHE A 84 3.96 -1.05 -13.34
C PHE A 84 4.73 -1.48 -14.59
N SER A 85 4.07 -1.98 -15.62
CA SER A 85 4.69 -2.21 -16.94
C SER A 85 4.98 -0.90 -17.70
N ASN A 86 4.25 0.18 -17.37
CA ASN A 86 4.41 1.48 -18.01
C ASN A 86 5.19 2.50 -17.15
N VAL A 87 5.47 2.17 -15.88
CA VAL A 87 6.25 3.00 -14.96
C VAL A 87 7.71 2.61 -15.05
N ASP A 88 8.59 3.61 -15.16
CA ASP A 88 10.02 3.41 -15.00
C ASP A 88 10.32 3.10 -13.53
N VAL A 89 10.54 1.80 -13.25
CA VAL A 89 10.80 1.31 -11.89
C VAL A 89 12.11 1.84 -11.33
N ASP A 90 13.11 2.08 -12.17
CA ASP A 90 14.38 2.66 -11.74
C ASP A 90 14.17 4.13 -11.33
N ALA A 91 13.36 4.87 -12.08
CA ALA A 91 12.96 6.23 -11.70
C ALA A 91 12.16 6.26 -10.39
N LEU A 92 11.29 5.26 -10.16
CA LEU A 92 10.55 5.10 -8.90
C LEU A 92 11.48 4.84 -7.72
N LEU A 93 12.46 3.94 -7.88
CA LEU A 93 13.39 3.57 -6.80
C LEU A 93 14.41 4.67 -6.50
N GLN A 94 14.83 5.45 -7.53
CA GLN A 94 15.81 6.52 -7.41
C GLN A 94 15.17 7.90 -7.18
N ASP A 95 13.83 8.00 -7.15
CA ASP A 95 13.08 9.26 -7.11
C ASP A 95 13.54 10.25 -8.19
N TYR A 96 13.65 9.78 -9.41
CA TYR A 96 14.17 10.55 -10.53
C TYR A 96 13.30 11.77 -10.80
N THR A 97 13.88 12.95 -10.61
CA THR A 97 13.23 14.21 -11.02
C THR A 97 13.68 14.54 -12.45
N PRO A 98 12.76 14.59 -13.44
CA PRO A 98 13.11 14.92 -14.80
C PRO A 98 13.87 16.25 -14.87
N ARG A 99 14.92 16.32 -15.70
CA ARG A 99 15.77 17.53 -15.84
C ARG A 99 14.93 18.78 -16.11
N GLY A 100 13.82 18.67 -16.84
CA GLY A 100 12.90 19.77 -17.12
C GLY A 100 12.30 20.42 -15.89
N SER A 101 12.06 19.63 -14.84
CA SER A 101 11.44 20.06 -13.57
C SER A 101 12.43 20.62 -12.55
N LYS A 102 13.75 20.47 -12.78
CA LYS A 102 14.79 20.98 -11.89
C LYS A 102 15.05 22.47 -12.13
N SER A 103 15.33 23.21 -11.07
CA SER A 103 15.77 24.60 -11.16
C SER A 103 17.13 24.70 -11.85
N PHE A 104 17.49 25.90 -12.33
CA PHE A 104 18.80 26.13 -12.98
C PHE A 104 19.97 25.75 -12.04
N TYR A 105 19.87 26.07 -10.75
CA TYR A 105 20.91 25.77 -9.78
C TYR A 105 21.04 24.28 -9.49
N GLU A 106 19.93 23.55 -9.42
CA GLU A 106 19.92 22.10 -9.23
C GLU A 106 20.53 21.40 -10.44
N LYS A 107 20.14 21.79 -11.67
CA LYS A 107 20.74 21.27 -12.90
C LYS A 107 22.26 21.45 -12.94
N ARG A 108 22.72 22.66 -12.63
CA ARG A 108 24.15 22.98 -12.60
C ARG A 108 24.90 22.18 -11.55
N ASN A 109 24.34 22.04 -10.35
CA ASN A 109 25.00 21.32 -9.27
C ASN A 109 25.08 19.82 -9.56
N ASP A 110 24.03 19.21 -10.10
CA ASP A 110 24.01 17.80 -10.48
C ASP A 110 25.01 17.47 -11.63
N GLU A 111 25.31 18.47 -12.50
CA GLU A 111 26.24 18.30 -13.62
C GLU A 111 27.70 18.55 -13.23
N ILE A 112 27.95 19.33 -12.20
CA ILE A 112 29.31 19.73 -11.78
C ILE A 112 29.83 18.87 -10.63
N TYR A 113 28.94 18.49 -9.70
CA TYR A 113 29.31 17.80 -8.46
C TYR A 113 28.80 16.36 -8.43
N ALA A 114 29.73 15.42 -8.33
CA ALA A 114 29.41 14.00 -8.17
C ALA A 114 28.85 13.69 -6.77
N LEU A 115 29.11 14.56 -5.79
CA LEU A 115 28.62 14.41 -4.41
C LEU A 115 28.38 15.79 -3.81
N THR A 116 27.19 16.01 -3.25
CA THR A 116 26.84 17.20 -2.48
C THR A 116 26.54 16.79 -1.04
N LEU A 117 27.25 17.38 -0.09
CA LEU A 117 27.03 17.17 1.33
C LEU A 117 26.29 18.37 1.95
N PRO A 118 25.23 18.15 2.74
CA PRO A 118 24.55 19.24 3.41
C PRO A 118 25.47 19.85 4.46
N PHE A 119 25.55 21.19 4.44
CA PHE A 119 26.30 21.98 5.40
C PHE A 119 25.33 22.78 6.25
N ASN A 120 25.16 22.40 7.51
CA ASN A 120 24.27 23.05 8.44
C ASN A 120 24.98 23.38 9.77
N LYS A 121 24.83 24.61 10.24
CA LYS A 121 25.41 25.10 11.51
C LYS A 121 26.91 24.76 11.64
N PHE A 122 27.69 25.03 10.59
CA PHE A 122 29.15 24.74 10.52
C PHE A 122 29.52 23.25 10.68
N LYS A 123 28.57 22.32 10.42
CA LYS A 123 28.84 20.89 10.41
C LYS A 123 28.49 20.30 9.06
N LEU A 124 29.38 19.46 8.56
CA LEU A 124 29.11 18.59 7.42
C LEU A 124 28.21 17.44 7.91
N GLY A 125 27.06 17.26 7.27
CA GLY A 125 26.16 16.15 7.52
C GLY A 125 26.16 15.17 6.36
N LEU A 126 25.74 13.94 6.62
CA LEU A 126 25.30 13.05 5.55
C LEU A 126 23.90 13.47 5.13
N PRO A 127 23.54 13.34 3.83
CA PRO A 127 22.17 13.59 3.40
C PRO A 127 21.22 12.66 4.14
N SER A 128 20.13 13.19 4.64
CA SER A 128 19.11 12.43 5.40
C SER A 128 18.33 11.41 4.54
N GLY A 129 18.58 11.40 3.22
CA GLY A 129 18.02 10.44 2.26
C GLY A 129 18.58 10.70 0.88
N LEU A 130 18.63 9.66 0.05
CA LEU A 130 19.05 9.73 -1.37
C LEU A 130 17.97 10.37 -2.25
N SER A 131 16.73 10.45 -1.77
CA SER A 131 15.55 10.89 -2.51
C SER A 131 14.69 11.81 -1.63
N LYS A 132 14.03 12.79 -2.27
CA LYS A 132 13.03 13.64 -1.62
C LYS A 132 11.61 13.07 -1.74
N GLY A 133 11.42 11.94 -2.42
CA GLY A 133 10.14 11.28 -2.59
C GLY A 133 9.14 11.99 -3.51
N LEU A 134 9.55 13.04 -4.23
CA LEU A 134 8.60 13.88 -4.99
C LEU A 134 7.99 13.14 -6.19
N TYR A 135 8.80 12.39 -6.94
CA TYR A 135 8.30 11.61 -8.08
C TYR A 135 7.30 10.56 -7.60
N ASN A 136 7.67 9.80 -6.58
CA ASN A 136 6.85 8.77 -5.96
C ASN A 136 5.56 9.35 -5.40
N PHE A 137 5.65 10.49 -4.70
CA PHE A 137 4.49 11.16 -4.14
C PHE A 137 3.49 11.59 -5.21
N ASN A 138 3.96 12.19 -6.30
CA ASN A 138 3.10 12.62 -7.39
C ASN A 138 2.43 11.43 -8.09
N LEU A 139 3.19 10.38 -8.39
CA LEU A 139 2.67 9.15 -8.99
C LEU A 139 1.61 8.50 -8.08
N LEU A 140 1.98 8.20 -6.83
CA LEU A 140 1.09 7.51 -5.90
C LEU A 140 -0.13 8.36 -5.53
N SER A 141 0.03 9.70 -5.40
CA SER A 141 -1.09 10.61 -5.17
C SER A 141 -2.08 10.59 -6.33
N SER A 142 -1.60 10.57 -7.59
CA SER A 142 -2.49 10.48 -8.75
C SER A 142 -3.23 9.15 -8.80
N LEU A 143 -2.55 8.04 -8.51
CA LEU A 143 -3.13 6.71 -8.48
C LEU A 143 -4.15 6.52 -7.33
N THR A 144 -3.94 7.18 -6.19
CA THR A 144 -4.83 7.06 -5.03
C THR A 144 -5.82 8.21 -4.88
N GLN A 145 -5.97 9.06 -5.91
CA GLN A 145 -6.85 10.23 -5.85
C GLN A 145 -8.31 9.87 -5.54
N HIS A 146 -8.80 8.75 -6.07
CA HIS A 146 -10.16 8.26 -5.86
C HIS A 146 -10.48 7.91 -4.41
N VAL A 147 -9.47 7.60 -3.59
CA VAL A 147 -9.60 7.33 -2.14
C VAL A 147 -8.96 8.41 -1.27
N SER A 148 -8.61 9.57 -1.84
CA SER A 148 -7.93 10.66 -1.11
C SER A 148 -8.72 11.23 0.08
N HIS A 149 -10.05 11.02 0.09
CA HIS A 149 -10.93 11.39 1.19
C HIS A 149 -10.90 10.41 2.37
N VAL A 150 -10.40 9.17 2.15
CA VAL A 150 -10.30 8.15 3.19
C VAL A 150 -9.06 8.41 4.04
N ARG A 151 -9.26 8.67 5.35
CA ARG A 151 -8.16 8.93 6.31
C ARG A 151 -7.89 7.76 7.24
N ASP A 152 -8.87 6.95 7.54
CA ASP A 152 -8.71 5.68 8.27
C ASP A 152 -8.65 4.54 7.25
N PHE A 153 -7.51 3.90 7.14
CA PHE A 153 -7.28 2.87 6.12
C PHE A 153 -8.09 1.58 6.35
N LYS A 154 -8.75 1.46 7.50
CA LYS A 154 -9.76 0.42 7.71
C LYS A 154 -11.02 0.62 6.85
N GLN A 155 -11.23 1.84 6.34
CA GLN A 155 -12.35 2.21 5.49
C GLN A 155 -12.05 2.13 3.98
N LEU A 156 -10.83 1.74 3.61
CA LEU A 156 -10.51 1.40 2.23
C LEU A 156 -11.33 0.19 1.76
N PRO A 157 -11.50 -0.03 0.44
CA PRO A 157 -12.16 -1.21 -0.11
C PRO A 157 -11.68 -2.53 0.51
N ILE A 158 -10.37 -2.63 0.79
CA ILE A 158 -9.79 -3.67 1.66
C ILE A 158 -9.02 -2.94 2.78
N PRO A 159 -9.30 -3.23 4.06
CA PRO A 159 -8.53 -2.68 5.17
C PRO A 159 -7.03 -2.87 5.00
N PHE A 160 -6.27 -1.79 5.21
CA PHE A 160 -4.85 -1.73 4.92
C PHE A 160 -4.05 -1.14 6.09
N LEU A 161 -2.82 -1.59 6.22
CA LEU A 161 -1.77 -0.92 6.99
C LEU A 161 -0.42 -1.11 6.32
N CYS A 162 0.52 -0.20 6.56
CA CYS A 162 1.91 -0.43 6.22
C CYS A 162 2.84 -0.18 7.40
N ILE A 163 4.05 -0.70 7.29
CA ILE A 163 5.06 -0.64 8.32
C ILE A 163 6.20 0.25 7.84
N ALA A 164 6.54 1.25 8.64
CA ALA A 164 7.74 2.07 8.49
C ALA A 164 8.72 1.81 9.64
N THR A 165 9.92 2.34 9.49
CA THR A 165 10.94 2.34 10.54
C THR A 165 11.27 3.79 10.88
N ASP A 166 11.18 4.14 12.16
CA ASP A 166 11.66 5.43 12.65
C ASP A 166 13.17 5.54 12.44
N ALA A 167 13.62 6.56 11.73
CA ALA A 167 15.01 6.72 11.34
C ALA A 167 15.93 7.08 12.52
N GLU A 168 15.38 7.63 13.60
CA GLU A 168 16.16 8.04 14.79
C GLU A 168 16.27 6.90 15.78
N THR A 169 15.17 6.18 16.02
CA THR A 169 15.10 5.14 17.07
C THR A 169 15.28 3.73 16.53
N GLY A 170 15.05 3.51 15.24
CA GLY A 170 15.01 2.19 14.62
C GLY A 170 13.74 1.40 14.96
N GLU A 171 12.78 2.01 15.62
CA GLU A 171 11.57 1.34 16.03
C GLU A 171 10.56 1.18 14.86
N LYS A 172 9.76 0.13 14.96
CA LYS A 172 8.67 -0.12 14.04
C LYS A 172 7.53 0.87 14.24
N VAL A 173 7.08 1.52 13.17
CA VAL A 173 5.91 2.39 13.14
C VAL A 173 4.82 1.75 12.28
N VAL A 174 3.62 1.61 12.84
CA VAL A 174 2.44 1.14 12.10
C VAL A 174 1.70 2.35 11.55
N LEU A 175 1.49 2.37 10.24
CA LEU A 175 0.81 3.43 9.50
C LEU A 175 -0.53 2.87 8.97
N ASP A 176 -1.62 3.21 9.64
CA ASP A 176 -2.98 2.75 9.33
C ASP A 176 -3.97 3.90 9.07
N SER A 177 -3.47 5.13 9.03
CA SER A 177 -4.26 6.34 8.86
C SER A 177 -3.47 7.49 8.25
N GLY A 178 -4.15 8.52 7.73
CA GLY A 178 -3.54 9.71 7.16
C GLY A 178 -3.69 9.82 5.64
N VAL A 179 -2.63 10.20 4.92
CA VAL A 179 -2.58 10.26 3.46
C VAL A 179 -1.97 8.98 2.93
N LEU A 180 -2.73 8.19 2.18
CA LEU A 180 -2.30 6.86 1.73
C LEU A 180 -0.99 6.91 0.95
N ALA A 181 -0.87 7.80 -0.05
CA ALA A 181 0.35 7.97 -0.84
C ALA A 181 1.57 8.29 0.03
N GLN A 182 1.41 9.17 1.02
CA GLN A 182 2.49 9.56 1.91
C GLN A 182 2.95 8.39 2.80
N ASN A 183 2.02 7.61 3.30
CA ASN A 183 2.33 6.47 4.16
C ASN A 183 3.00 5.32 3.37
N MET A 184 2.58 5.10 2.11
CA MET A 184 3.26 4.13 1.23
C MET A 184 4.72 4.53 0.96
N ILE A 185 5.03 5.83 0.86
CA ILE A 185 6.40 6.33 0.65
C ILE A 185 7.21 6.24 1.94
N ALA A 186 6.59 6.49 3.08
CA ALA A 186 7.26 6.43 4.38
C ALA A 186 7.63 5.00 4.79
N SER A 187 7.01 4.01 4.18
CA SER A 187 7.25 2.59 4.41
C SER A 187 8.45 2.08 3.60
#